data_14166d6debbf0e4034d30b02fee0cdad
#
_entry.id   14166d6debbf0e4034d30b02fee0cdad
#
_cell.length_a   1.000
_cell.length_b   1.000
_cell.length_c   1.000
_cell.angle_alpha   90.00
_cell.angle_beta   90.00
_cell.angle_gamma   90.00
#
_symmetry.space_group_name_H-M   'P 1'
#
loop_
_entity.id
_entity.type
_entity.pdbx_description
1 polymer ?
#
loop_
_entity_poly.entity_id
_entity_poly.type
_entity_poly.pdbx_seq_one_letter_code
_entity_poly.pdbx_strand_id
1 'polypeptide(L)'
;MKLHVNDPPRTFATGRGASITISDCAHVELAPDEQVTFTTPAGGEYDVTRKSWGFYATPSLNGRLLNFNLRAAIACGPAAKFYVFLVERGRERELEAYLAAEQNTVVRWLDNDDDLRAIATDTAIVAGPPLHCPCSGDRFTTAHTYFAPPTGEVRFASAPGDTYRRELYRCSLCGHYISVFALADAFYAGEYVDATYGDEAGMRRTFERIMALPPERSDNTGRVARIDAFAAQHLPSGARTVLDIGSGLCVFLARMKQHGWSGTALDPDPRAVRHARERAGVAGVCGSLPNGELGRYDAVAFNKVLEHVPDPIALLAHARPLVYDHGFVYVELPDGEVAAREEGFGREEFFVEHFHVFSLASLARLAERAGFEARVIERLREPSGKYTLRAFLTPRTMA
;
A
#
# COMPACT_ATOMS: atom_id res chain seq x y z
N MET A 1 4.66 -0.41 -43.18
CA MET A 1 6.05 -0.79 -42.83
C MET A 1 7.04 -0.07 -43.72
N LYS A 2 8.10 0.51 -43.15
CA LYS A 2 9.24 0.99 -43.94
C LYS A 2 10.49 0.19 -43.52
N LEU A 3 11.25 -0.26 -44.49
CA LEU A 3 12.48 -1.02 -44.32
C LEU A 3 13.66 -0.19 -44.87
N HIS A 4 14.64 0.06 -44.04
CA HIS A 4 15.90 0.67 -44.44
C HIS A 4 17.02 -0.35 -44.25
N VAL A 5 17.56 -0.82 -45.38
CA VAL A 5 18.66 -1.80 -45.39
C VAL A 5 19.99 -1.05 -45.36
N ASN A 6 20.88 -1.46 -44.47
CA ASN A 6 22.27 -0.97 -44.41
C ASN A 6 23.11 -1.82 -45.39
N ASP A 7 23.56 -1.22 -46.50
CA ASP A 7 24.40 -1.89 -47.49
C ASP A 7 25.66 -1.03 -47.77
N PRO A 8 26.86 -1.45 -47.35
CA PRO A 8 27.15 -2.63 -46.56
C PRO A 8 26.63 -2.52 -45.12
N PRO A 9 26.35 -3.65 -44.43
CA PRO A 9 25.98 -3.62 -43.00
C PRO A 9 27.00 -2.93 -42.13
N ARG A 10 26.52 -2.15 -41.15
CA ARG A 10 27.40 -1.55 -40.17
C ARG A 10 27.84 -2.63 -39.17
N THR A 11 29.15 -2.82 -38.98
CA THR A 11 29.70 -3.79 -38.06
C THR A 11 30.25 -3.12 -36.79
N PHE A 12 30.05 -3.75 -35.65
CA PHE A 12 30.64 -3.33 -34.37
C PHE A 12 30.94 -4.55 -33.51
N ALA A 13 31.99 -4.42 -32.68
CA ALA A 13 32.39 -5.41 -31.71
C ALA A 13 31.67 -5.16 -30.39
N THR A 14 31.20 -6.22 -29.75
CA THR A 14 30.60 -6.20 -28.43
C THR A 14 31.01 -7.45 -27.64
N GLY A 15 30.68 -7.52 -26.33
CA GLY A 15 31.04 -8.63 -25.46
C GLY A 15 32.18 -8.26 -24.51
N ARG A 16 32.21 -8.89 -23.36
CA ARG A 16 33.24 -8.72 -22.31
C ARG A 16 34.27 -9.83 -22.32
N GLY A 17 33.85 -11.06 -22.63
CA GLY A 17 34.70 -12.24 -22.58
C GLY A 17 35.27 -12.62 -23.95
N ALA A 18 34.46 -12.63 -24.99
CA ALA A 18 34.87 -12.84 -26.36
C ALA A 18 34.39 -11.70 -27.22
N SER A 19 35.23 -11.14 -28.06
CA SER A 19 34.82 -10.09 -29.01
C SER A 19 33.87 -10.72 -30.03
N ILE A 20 32.60 -10.33 -29.97
CA ILE A 20 31.56 -10.76 -30.93
C ILE A 20 31.35 -9.60 -31.90
N THR A 21 31.44 -9.87 -33.20
CA THR A 21 31.14 -8.89 -34.25
C THR A 21 29.67 -9.02 -34.61
N ILE A 22 28.93 -7.96 -34.45
CA ILE A 22 27.52 -7.85 -34.90
C ILE A 22 27.46 -7.02 -36.15
N SER A 23 26.67 -7.49 -37.14
CA SER A 23 26.36 -6.76 -38.36
C SER A 23 24.94 -6.18 -38.24
N ASP A 24 24.84 -4.87 -38.18
CA ASP A 24 23.58 -4.13 -38.18
C ASP A 24 23.09 -3.99 -39.61
N CYS A 25 22.14 -4.86 -39.99
CA CYS A 25 21.73 -5.04 -41.39
C CYS A 25 20.58 -4.13 -41.81
N ALA A 26 19.67 -3.80 -40.91
CA ALA A 26 18.48 -3.03 -41.29
C ALA A 26 17.76 -2.38 -40.12
N HIS A 27 17.03 -1.30 -40.42
CA HIS A 27 16.05 -0.68 -39.52
C HIS A 27 14.64 -0.87 -40.08
N VAL A 28 13.71 -1.31 -39.24
CA VAL A 28 12.30 -1.52 -39.60
C VAL A 28 11.42 -0.55 -38.84
N GLU A 29 10.69 0.31 -39.57
CA GLU A 29 9.67 1.18 -38.99
C GLU A 29 8.29 0.60 -39.26
N LEU A 30 7.55 0.27 -38.19
CA LEU A 30 6.20 -0.28 -38.23
C LEU A 30 5.17 0.77 -37.86
N ALA A 31 4.04 0.81 -38.58
CA ALA A 31 2.84 1.49 -38.13
C ALA A 31 2.13 0.67 -37.00
N PRO A 32 1.20 1.28 -36.23
CA PRO A 32 0.40 0.51 -35.29
C PRO A 32 -0.28 -0.68 -35.95
N ASP A 33 -0.26 -1.83 -35.27
CA ASP A 33 -0.82 -3.13 -35.70
C ASP A 33 -0.11 -3.81 -36.90
N GLU A 34 1.05 -3.28 -37.30
CA GLU A 34 1.95 -4.00 -38.23
C GLU A 34 2.90 -4.93 -37.44
N GLN A 35 3.25 -6.07 -38.05
CA GLN A 35 4.09 -7.13 -37.48
C GLN A 35 5.25 -7.48 -38.37
N VAL A 36 6.38 -7.85 -37.77
CA VAL A 36 7.53 -8.50 -38.42
C VAL A 36 7.79 -9.82 -37.73
N THR A 37 8.06 -10.87 -38.51
CA THR A 37 8.50 -12.17 -38.00
C THR A 37 9.98 -12.34 -38.31
N PHE A 38 10.76 -12.64 -37.27
CA PHE A 38 12.16 -13.03 -37.37
C PHE A 38 12.23 -14.56 -37.45
N THR A 39 13.02 -15.09 -38.37
CA THR A 39 13.14 -16.55 -38.56
C THR A 39 14.59 -16.98 -38.51
N THR A 40 14.83 -18.22 -38.06
CA THR A 40 16.14 -18.87 -38.15
C THR A 40 16.10 -20.04 -39.18
N PRO A 41 17.25 -20.45 -39.73
CA PRO A 41 17.29 -21.60 -40.64
C PRO A 41 16.80 -22.89 -40.04
N ALA A 42 16.82 -23.03 -38.70
CA ALA A 42 16.35 -24.21 -37.97
C ALA A 42 14.83 -24.16 -37.66
N GLY A 43 14.11 -23.17 -38.17
CA GLY A 43 12.66 -23.05 -38.02
C GLY A 43 12.21 -22.31 -36.74
N GLY A 44 13.12 -21.63 -36.07
CA GLY A 44 12.74 -20.70 -34.98
C GLY A 44 12.00 -19.49 -35.58
N GLU A 45 10.89 -19.10 -34.96
CA GLU A 45 10.12 -17.89 -35.32
C GLU A 45 9.84 -17.03 -34.14
N TYR A 46 10.01 -15.70 -34.31
CA TYR A 46 9.74 -14.71 -33.28
C TYR A 46 9.05 -13.49 -33.89
N ASP A 47 7.84 -13.20 -33.43
CA ASP A 47 7.02 -12.10 -33.95
C ASP A 47 7.20 -10.85 -33.06
N VAL A 48 7.26 -9.69 -33.69
CA VAL A 48 7.19 -8.38 -33.05
C VAL A 48 6.11 -7.54 -33.73
N THR A 49 5.06 -7.20 -33.00
CA THR A 49 3.97 -6.35 -33.46
C THR A 49 4.08 -4.97 -32.79
N ARG A 50 4.00 -3.91 -33.60
CA ARG A 50 3.89 -2.56 -33.06
C ARG A 50 2.45 -2.26 -32.60
N LYS A 51 2.30 -1.65 -31.42
CA LYS A 51 1.05 -1.09 -30.90
C LYS A 51 1.19 0.41 -30.67
N SER A 52 0.07 1.13 -30.46
CA SER A 52 0.10 2.56 -30.14
C SER A 52 0.91 2.89 -28.87
N TRP A 53 0.99 1.95 -27.92
CA TRP A 53 1.71 2.07 -26.66
C TRP A 53 3.16 1.52 -26.68
N GLY A 54 3.62 0.91 -27.80
CA GLY A 54 4.95 0.31 -27.88
C GLY A 54 4.98 -0.93 -28.77
N PHE A 55 5.74 -1.95 -28.33
CA PHE A 55 5.85 -3.22 -29.05
C PHE A 55 5.30 -4.36 -28.23
N TYR A 56 4.45 -5.16 -28.88
CA TYR A 56 4.05 -6.47 -28.40
C TYR A 56 5.01 -7.50 -29.01
N ALA A 57 6.05 -7.82 -28.25
CA ALA A 57 7.02 -8.82 -28.65
C ALA A 57 6.53 -10.17 -28.17
N THR A 58 5.70 -10.86 -28.98
CA THR A 58 5.40 -11.98 -28.67
C THR A 58 4.58 -13.02 -28.98
N PRO A 59 5.02 -14.19 -29.26
CA PRO A 59 4.35 -15.45 -29.01
C PRO A 59 4.32 -15.76 -27.50
N SER A 60 3.27 -16.45 -27.03
CA SER A 60 3.22 -16.93 -25.65
C SER A 60 4.45 -17.77 -25.30
N LEU A 61 5.04 -17.53 -24.13
CA LEU A 61 6.28 -18.16 -23.70
C LEU A 61 6.17 -19.68 -23.61
N ASN A 62 5.07 -20.19 -23.07
CA ASN A 62 4.77 -21.62 -22.90
C ASN A 62 3.87 -22.20 -24.02
N GLY A 63 3.63 -21.47 -25.07
CA GLY A 63 2.82 -21.90 -26.22
C GLY A 63 3.53 -21.72 -27.55
N ARG A 64 3.36 -20.57 -28.21
CA ARG A 64 3.86 -20.34 -29.55
C ARG A 64 5.38 -20.43 -29.66
N LEU A 65 6.17 -19.92 -28.70
CA LEU A 65 7.64 -20.07 -28.75
C LEU A 65 8.07 -21.53 -28.76
N LEU A 66 7.44 -22.37 -27.93
CA LEU A 66 7.74 -23.80 -27.90
C LEU A 66 7.38 -24.49 -29.20
N ASN A 67 6.27 -24.09 -29.85
CA ASN A 67 5.82 -24.67 -31.10
C ASN A 67 6.74 -24.29 -32.29
N PHE A 68 7.45 -23.17 -32.19
CA PHE A 68 8.41 -22.68 -33.18
C PHE A 68 9.87 -22.89 -32.75
N ASN A 69 10.14 -23.95 -32.02
CA ASN A 69 11.48 -24.43 -31.68
C ASN A 69 12.35 -23.43 -30.86
N LEU A 70 11.72 -22.49 -30.16
CA LEU A 70 12.42 -21.53 -29.31
C LEU A 70 12.12 -21.75 -27.84
N ARG A 71 13.08 -21.42 -26.99
CA ARG A 71 12.98 -21.32 -25.53
C ARG A 71 13.34 -19.89 -25.11
N ALA A 72 12.71 -19.40 -24.04
CA ALA A 72 13.04 -18.10 -23.47
C ALA A 72 13.73 -18.27 -22.10
N ALA A 73 14.73 -17.44 -21.83
CA ALA A 73 15.42 -17.39 -20.53
C ALA A 73 15.66 -15.94 -20.10
N ILE A 74 15.60 -15.71 -18.79
CA ILE A 74 16.16 -14.51 -18.17
C ILE A 74 17.54 -14.86 -17.63
N ALA A 75 18.54 -14.04 -17.95
CA ALA A 75 19.86 -14.12 -17.38
C ALA A 75 20.24 -12.81 -16.65
N CYS A 76 21.04 -12.93 -15.59
CA CYS A 76 21.56 -11.82 -14.84
C CYS A 76 23.08 -11.73 -15.04
N GLY A 77 23.55 -10.55 -15.35
CA GLY A 77 24.97 -10.27 -15.49
C GLY A 77 25.56 -9.44 -14.34
N PRO A 78 26.84 -9.11 -14.40
CA PRO A 78 27.50 -8.22 -13.45
C PRO A 78 26.75 -6.89 -13.32
N ALA A 79 26.76 -6.34 -12.10
CA ALA A 79 26.01 -5.13 -11.76
C ALA A 79 24.47 -5.24 -11.89
N ALA A 80 23.93 -6.45 -11.67
CA ALA A 80 22.48 -6.73 -11.67
C ALA A 80 21.76 -6.29 -12.97
N LYS A 81 22.41 -6.41 -14.11
CA LYS A 81 21.77 -6.20 -15.42
C LYS A 81 21.10 -7.49 -15.87
N PHE A 82 19.84 -7.36 -16.26
CA PHE A 82 19.03 -8.50 -16.72
C PHE A 82 18.88 -8.46 -18.25
N TYR A 83 18.89 -9.66 -18.84
CA TYR A 83 18.78 -9.87 -20.28
C TYR A 83 17.75 -10.97 -20.56
N VAL A 84 17.01 -10.83 -21.65
CA VAL A 84 16.13 -11.87 -22.18
C VAL A 84 16.81 -12.52 -23.39
N PHE A 85 16.88 -13.85 -23.39
CA PHE A 85 17.43 -14.64 -24.49
C PHE A 85 16.34 -15.54 -25.06
N LEU A 86 16.34 -15.66 -26.39
CA LEU A 86 15.58 -16.65 -27.12
C LEU A 86 16.57 -17.65 -27.72
N VAL A 87 16.38 -18.90 -27.40
CA VAL A 87 17.34 -19.98 -27.68
C VAL A 87 16.64 -21.04 -28.49
N GLU A 88 17.26 -21.50 -29.61
CA GLU A 88 16.80 -22.67 -30.32
C GLU A 88 16.92 -23.93 -29.46
N ARG A 89 15.90 -24.75 -29.45
CA ARG A 89 15.92 -26.02 -28.69
C ARG A 89 17.08 -26.88 -29.16
N GLY A 90 17.79 -27.47 -28.18
CA GLY A 90 18.98 -28.28 -28.37
C GLY A 90 20.28 -27.48 -28.44
N ARG A 91 20.22 -26.13 -28.39
CA ARG A 91 21.40 -25.25 -28.37
C ARG A 91 21.64 -24.59 -27.00
N GLU A 92 21.03 -25.09 -25.94
CA GLU A 92 21.13 -24.54 -24.59
C GLU A 92 22.57 -24.51 -24.09
N ARG A 93 23.38 -25.54 -24.44
CA ARG A 93 24.80 -25.57 -24.05
C ARG A 93 25.63 -24.45 -24.70
N GLU A 94 25.27 -24.02 -25.89
CA GLU A 94 25.94 -22.92 -26.57
C GLU A 94 25.62 -21.60 -25.87
N LEU A 95 24.35 -21.43 -25.47
CA LEU A 95 23.98 -20.28 -24.64
C LEU A 95 24.70 -20.28 -23.30
N GLU A 96 24.78 -21.40 -22.60
CA GLU A 96 25.47 -21.52 -21.32
C GLU A 96 26.95 -21.16 -21.43
N ALA A 97 27.62 -21.64 -22.51
CA ALA A 97 29.01 -21.29 -22.78
C ALA A 97 29.18 -19.79 -23.05
N TYR A 98 28.28 -19.20 -23.84
CA TYR A 98 28.25 -17.75 -24.10
C TYR A 98 28.02 -16.94 -22.80
N LEU A 99 27.03 -17.34 -22.00
CA LEU A 99 26.72 -16.65 -20.74
C LEU A 99 27.91 -16.72 -19.74
N ALA A 100 28.57 -17.88 -19.67
CA ALA A 100 29.75 -18.04 -18.81
C ALA A 100 30.90 -17.13 -19.24
N ALA A 101 31.15 -17.02 -20.55
CA ALA A 101 32.18 -16.10 -21.09
C ALA A 101 31.87 -14.62 -20.78
N GLU A 102 30.60 -14.25 -20.75
CA GLU A 102 30.13 -12.89 -20.45
C GLU A 102 29.88 -12.66 -18.93
N GLN A 103 30.18 -13.62 -18.06
CA GLN A 103 29.92 -13.59 -16.62
C GLN A 103 28.43 -13.42 -16.29
N ASN A 104 27.56 -13.92 -17.14
CA ASN A 104 26.12 -13.98 -16.91
C ASN A 104 25.69 -15.36 -16.42
N THR A 105 24.61 -15.43 -15.67
CA THR A 105 23.99 -16.69 -15.22
C THR A 105 22.51 -16.70 -15.59
N VAL A 106 21.99 -17.86 -15.99
CA VAL A 106 20.54 -18.02 -16.16
C VAL A 106 19.87 -17.93 -14.79
N VAL A 107 18.95 -16.96 -14.67
CA VAL A 107 18.13 -16.79 -13.48
C VAL A 107 16.94 -17.73 -13.53
N ARG A 108 16.28 -17.82 -14.70
CA ARG A 108 15.09 -18.64 -14.90
C ARG A 108 14.82 -18.90 -16.37
N TRP A 109 14.37 -20.12 -16.70
CA TRP A 109 13.76 -20.44 -17.97
C TRP A 109 12.28 -20.07 -17.94
N LEU A 110 11.78 -19.45 -19.02
CA LEU A 110 10.43 -18.91 -19.11
C LEU A 110 9.51 -19.77 -19.99
N ASP A 111 9.82 -21.03 -20.18
CA ASP A 111 9.14 -21.92 -21.12
C ASP A 111 8.42 -23.10 -20.44
N ASN A 112 8.49 -23.20 -19.13
CA ASN A 112 7.76 -24.23 -18.38
C ASN A 112 6.72 -23.61 -17.45
N ASP A 113 5.62 -24.35 -17.26
CA ASP A 113 4.47 -23.88 -16.50
C ASP A 113 4.79 -23.65 -15.03
N ASP A 114 5.71 -24.43 -14.42
CA ASP A 114 6.03 -24.28 -13.00
C ASP A 114 6.82 -22.99 -12.74
N ASP A 115 7.80 -22.67 -13.60
CA ASP A 115 8.54 -21.42 -13.51
C ASP A 115 7.64 -20.21 -13.83
N LEU A 116 6.74 -20.33 -14.80
CA LEU A 116 5.79 -19.27 -15.13
C LEU A 116 4.76 -19.08 -14.02
N ARG A 117 4.26 -20.16 -13.40
CA ARG A 117 3.39 -20.10 -12.23
C ARG A 117 4.12 -19.48 -11.03
N ALA A 118 5.39 -19.82 -10.82
CA ALA A 118 6.18 -19.20 -9.75
C ALA A 118 6.33 -17.68 -9.99
N ILE A 119 6.62 -17.26 -11.22
CA ILE A 119 6.63 -15.84 -11.59
C ILE A 119 5.24 -15.22 -11.43
N ALA A 120 4.18 -15.90 -11.88
CA ALA A 120 2.81 -15.43 -11.72
C ALA A 120 2.39 -15.38 -10.25
N THR A 121 2.86 -16.31 -9.41
CA THR A 121 2.63 -16.30 -7.97
C THR A 121 3.43 -15.18 -7.31
N ASP A 122 4.68 -14.99 -7.72
CA ASP A 122 5.49 -13.84 -7.30
C ASP A 122 4.90 -12.50 -7.81
N THR A 123 4.29 -12.49 -9.00
CA THR A 123 3.57 -11.34 -9.57
C THR A 123 2.12 -11.25 -9.11
N ALA A 124 1.48 -12.33 -8.67
CA ALA A 124 0.14 -12.25 -8.04
C ALA A 124 0.22 -11.60 -6.66
N ILE A 125 1.39 -11.62 -6.05
CA ILE A 125 1.70 -10.73 -4.90
C ILE A 125 1.81 -9.27 -5.39
N VAL A 126 2.17 -9.03 -6.65
CA VAL A 126 2.20 -7.71 -7.32
C VAL A 126 0.86 -7.40 -8.03
N ALA A 127 0.06 -8.42 -8.38
CA ALA A 127 -1.34 -8.31 -8.80
C ALA A 127 -2.32 -8.47 -7.62
N GLY A 128 -1.88 -8.14 -6.42
CA GLY A 128 -2.75 -7.62 -5.37
C GLY A 128 -3.57 -6.46 -5.95
N PRO A 129 -4.68 -6.07 -5.34
CA PRO A 129 -5.49 -4.97 -5.84
C PRO A 129 -4.56 -3.81 -6.22
N PRO A 130 -4.79 -3.13 -7.36
CA PRO A 130 -3.87 -2.12 -7.85
C PRO A 130 -3.49 -1.18 -6.72
N LEU A 131 -2.18 -1.02 -6.46
CA LEU A 131 -1.69 -0.23 -5.34
C LEU A 131 -2.19 1.22 -5.49
N HIS A 132 -3.19 1.60 -4.71
CA HIS A 132 -3.80 2.92 -4.78
C HIS A 132 -3.13 3.87 -3.80
N CYS A 133 -2.19 4.68 -4.30
CA CYS A 133 -1.60 5.74 -3.49
C CYS A 133 -2.53 6.95 -3.37
N PRO A 134 -2.66 7.57 -2.18
CA PRO A 134 -3.40 8.84 -2.03
C PRO A 134 -2.97 9.95 -2.99
N CYS A 135 -1.73 9.95 -3.47
CA CYS A 135 -1.25 10.93 -4.45
C CYS A 135 -1.55 10.56 -5.92
N SER A 136 -2.24 9.44 -6.18
CA SER A 136 -2.44 8.84 -7.52
C SER A 136 -1.15 8.44 -8.24
N GLY A 137 -0.02 8.35 -7.52
CA GLY A 137 1.24 7.82 -8.08
C GLY A 137 1.12 6.32 -8.36
N ASP A 138 1.73 5.90 -9.46
CA ASP A 138 1.76 4.53 -9.97
C ASP A 138 3.17 3.88 -9.88
N ARG A 139 4.15 4.62 -9.36
CA ARG A 139 5.53 4.15 -9.22
C ARG A 139 5.83 3.80 -7.78
N PHE A 140 6.07 2.51 -7.55
CA PHE A 140 6.39 1.97 -6.25
C PHE A 140 7.74 1.24 -6.28
N THR A 141 8.45 1.30 -5.15
CA THR A 141 9.65 0.51 -4.90
C THR A 141 9.39 -0.37 -3.70
N THR A 142 9.88 -1.60 -3.69
CA THR A 142 9.86 -2.45 -2.51
C THR A 142 10.72 -1.80 -1.43
N ALA A 143 10.09 -1.42 -0.33
CA ALA A 143 10.76 -0.84 0.83
C ALA A 143 11.28 -1.91 1.77
N HIS A 144 10.49 -2.98 1.97
CA HIS A 144 10.86 -4.10 2.83
C HIS A 144 10.07 -5.35 2.46
N THR A 145 10.66 -6.53 2.72
CA THR A 145 9.98 -7.82 2.63
C THR A 145 10.12 -8.54 3.98
N TYR A 146 8.99 -8.88 4.58
CA TYR A 146 8.95 -9.64 5.82
C TYR A 146 8.82 -11.13 5.50
N PHE A 147 9.68 -11.94 6.09
CA PHE A 147 9.63 -13.42 6.05
C PHE A 147 9.19 -14.03 7.38
N ALA A 148 8.97 -13.19 8.38
CA ALA A 148 8.40 -13.53 9.68
C ALA A 148 7.70 -12.29 10.26
N PRO A 149 6.69 -12.46 11.13
CA PRO A 149 6.06 -11.33 11.81
C PRO A 149 7.08 -10.54 12.63
N PRO A 150 7.08 -9.19 12.59
CA PRO A 150 7.85 -8.38 13.51
C PRO A 150 7.52 -8.70 14.99
N THR A 151 8.49 -8.43 15.87
CA THR A 151 8.26 -8.63 17.31
C THR A 151 7.13 -7.73 17.81
N GLY A 152 6.12 -8.32 18.44
CA GLY A 152 4.95 -7.59 18.96
C GLY A 152 3.79 -7.48 17.99
N GLU A 153 3.95 -7.91 16.73
CA GLU A 153 2.83 -7.95 15.78
C GLU A 153 1.76 -8.95 16.25
N VAL A 154 0.50 -8.51 16.22
CA VAL A 154 -0.64 -9.36 16.58
C VAL A 154 -0.85 -10.43 15.51
N ARG A 155 -1.09 -11.66 15.92
CA ARG A 155 -1.40 -12.76 15.01
C ARG A 155 -2.90 -12.87 14.82
N PHE A 156 -3.33 -12.80 13.56
CA PHE A 156 -4.71 -13.00 13.17
C PHE A 156 -4.91 -14.42 12.65
N ALA A 157 -6.05 -15.05 13.00
CA ALA A 157 -6.35 -16.42 12.60
C ALA A 157 -6.56 -16.56 11.08
N SER A 158 -7.02 -15.48 10.44
CA SER A 158 -7.21 -15.39 8.98
C SER A 158 -5.91 -15.22 8.18
N ALA A 159 -4.76 -15.11 8.85
CA ALA A 159 -3.48 -15.04 8.16
C ALA A 159 -3.17 -16.37 7.46
N PRO A 160 -2.72 -16.38 6.17
CA PRO A 160 -2.42 -17.63 5.47
C PRO A 160 -1.35 -18.41 6.20
N GLY A 161 -1.52 -19.76 6.23
CA GLY A 161 -0.74 -20.77 6.94
C GLY A 161 0.79 -20.64 6.87
N ASP A 162 1.50 -21.74 6.91
CA ASP A 162 2.93 -21.92 7.31
C ASP A 162 4.02 -20.98 6.73
N THR A 163 3.73 -20.13 5.76
CA THR A 163 4.71 -19.21 5.17
C THR A 163 4.25 -17.75 5.28
N TYR A 164 4.73 -17.07 6.35
CA TYR A 164 4.56 -15.63 6.45
C TYR A 164 5.43 -14.92 5.41
N ARG A 165 4.80 -14.28 4.42
CA ARG A 165 5.47 -13.36 3.49
C ARG A 165 4.58 -12.14 3.27
N ARG A 166 5.13 -10.97 3.54
CA ARG A 166 4.47 -9.68 3.37
C ARG A 166 5.43 -8.67 2.74
N GLU A 167 4.95 -7.92 1.78
CA GLU A 167 5.75 -6.90 1.10
C GLU A 167 5.22 -5.51 1.42
N LEU A 168 6.15 -4.62 1.69
CA LEU A 168 5.91 -3.20 1.94
C LEU A 168 6.44 -2.40 0.75
N TYR A 169 5.55 -1.71 0.06
CA TYR A 169 5.89 -0.86 -1.08
C TYR A 169 5.87 0.60 -0.67
N ARG A 170 6.80 1.38 -1.22
CA ARG A 170 6.89 2.83 -1.02
C ARG A 170 6.62 3.55 -2.33
N CYS A 171 5.67 4.49 -2.32
CA CYS A 171 5.41 5.38 -3.44
C CYS A 171 6.59 6.33 -3.66
N SER A 172 7.13 6.36 -4.90
CA SER A 172 8.29 7.18 -5.26
C SER A 172 7.97 8.69 -5.31
N LEU A 173 6.68 9.06 -5.42
CA LEU A 173 6.25 10.47 -5.50
C LEU A 173 6.03 11.09 -4.12
N CYS A 174 5.26 10.43 -3.25
CA CYS A 174 4.84 11.03 -1.99
C CYS A 174 5.38 10.33 -0.74
N GLY A 175 6.12 9.23 -0.88
CA GLY A 175 6.67 8.51 0.26
C GLY A 175 5.68 7.67 1.06
N HIS A 176 4.44 7.52 0.60
CA HIS A 176 3.42 6.66 1.20
C HIS A 176 3.81 5.19 1.11
N TYR A 177 3.54 4.43 2.17
CA TYR A 177 3.77 2.99 2.16
C TYR A 177 2.46 2.23 2.04
N ILE A 178 2.49 1.14 1.29
CA ILE A 178 1.36 0.21 1.11
C ILE A 178 1.84 -1.18 1.46
N SER A 179 1.17 -1.82 2.41
CA SER A 179 1.42 -3.19 2.83
C SER A 179 0.57 -4.14 1.98
N VAL A 180 1.22 -5.10 1.32
CA VAL A 180 0.54 -6.13 0.53
C VAL A 180 0.64 -7.45 1.27
N PHE A 181 -0.52 -7.91 1.72
CA PHE A 181 -0.67 -9.16 2.44
C PHE A 181 -2.08 -9.71 2.17
N ALA A 182 -2.20 -11.03 2.00
CA ALA A 182 -3.49 -11.68 1.80
C ALA A 182 -4.20 -11.85 3.15
N LEU A 183 -4.84 -10.79 3.65
CA LEU A 183 -5.78 -10.86 4.76
C LEU A 183 -7.18 -11.17 4.20
N ALA A 184 -7.89 -12.12 4.81
CA ALA A 184 -9.26 -12.40 4.46
C ALA A 184 -10.21 -11.29 4.97
N ASP A 185 -11.36 -11.12 4.32
CA ASP A 185 -12.41 -10.13 4.68
C ASP A 185 -12.91 -10.27 6.15
N ALA A 186 -12.68 -11.42 6.78
CA ALA A 186 -13.01 -11.70 8.17
C ALA A 186 -12.28 -10.80 9.20
N PHE A 187 -11.18 -10.15 8.81
CA PHE A 187 -10.39 -9.26 9.67
C PHE A 187 -11.23 -8.17 10.34
N TYR A 188 -12.23 -7.63 9.62
CA TYR A 188 -13.09 -6.54 10.12
C TYR A 188 -14.34 -7.02 10.84
N ALA A 189 -14.61 -8.34 10.91
CA ALA A 189 -15.81 -8.91 11.51
C ALA A 189 -15.68 -9.21 13.02
N GLY A 190 -14.77 -8.55 13.75
CA GLY A 190 -14.56 -8.72 15.19
C GLY A 190 -13.25 -9.41 15.57
N GLU A 191 -12.52 -9.98 14.61
CA GLU A 191 -11.24 -10.66 14.87
C GLU A 191 -10.20 -9.71 15.50
N TYR A 192 -10.23 -8.42 15.16
CA TYR A 192 -9.35 -7.41 15.75
C TYR A 192 -9.53 -7.29 17.26
N VAL A 193 -10.79 -7.26 17.75
CA VAL A 193 -11.08 -7.16 19.20
C VAL A 193 -10.60 -8.43 19.91
N ASP A 194 -10.85 -9.60 19.33
CA ASP A 194 -10.45 -10.88 19.91
C ASP A 194 -8.92 -11.02 19.96
N ALA A 195 -8.24 -10.69 18.86
CA ALA A 195 -6.79 -10.74 18.78
C ALA A 195 -6.09 -9.72 19.68
N THR A 196 -6.67 -8.52 19.84
CA THR A 196 -6.05 -7.41 20.58
C THR A 196 -6.40 -7.42 22.07
N TYR A 197 -7.63 -7.77 22.44
CA TYR A 197 -8.13 -7.65 23.82
C TYR A 197 -8.57 -8.99 24.42
N GLY A 198 -8.72 -10.03 23.63
CA GLY A 198 -9.17 -11.36 24.01
C GLY A 198 -10.68 -11.44 24.24
N ASP A 199 -11.24 -10.56 25.08
CA ASP A 199 -12.66 -10.54 25.43
C ASP A 199 -13.10 -9.15 25.95
N GLU A 200 -14.39 -9.01 26.28
CA GLU A 200 -14.93 -7.76 26.85
C GLU A 200 -14.30 -7.40 28.21
N ALA A 201 -13.89 -8.39 29.00
CA ALA A 201 -13.18 -8.14 30.25
C ALA A 201 -11.78 -7.59 29.99
N GLY A 202 -11.09 -8.07 28.94
CA GLY A 202 -9.82 -7.55 28.48
C GLY A 202 -9.92 -6.11 27.96
N MET A 203 -10.97 -5.82 27.18
CA MET A 203 -11.29 -4.44 26.76
C MET A 203 -11.43 -3.51 27.98
N ARG A 204 -12.22 -3.92 28.97
CA ARG A 204 -12.43 -3.13 30.21
C ARG A 204 -11.13 -2.89 30.94
N ARG A 205 -10.34 -3.94 31.21
CA ARG A 205 -9.04 -3.79 31.90
C ARG A 205 -8.11 -2.84 31.15
N THR A 206 -8.07 -2.94 29.82
CA THR A 206 -7.24 -2.08 29.00
C THR A 206 -7.72 -0.63 29.02
N PHE A 207 -9.03 -0.40 28.93
CA PHE A 207 -9.62 0.93 29.06
C PHE A 207 -9.26 1.55 30.43
N GLU A 208 -9.51 0.86 31.55
CA GLU A 208 -9.22 1.34 32.89
C GLU A 208 -7.73 1.66 33.06
N ARG A 209 -6.85 0.78 32.57
CA ARG A 209 -5.39 0.99 32.59
C ARG A 209 -4.98 2.25 31.83
N ILE A 210 -5.53 2.49 30.63
CA ILE A 210 -5.18 3.66 29.81
C ILE A 210 -5.78 4.94 30.44
N MET A 211 -7.00 4.88 30.96
CA MET A 211 -7.63 6.00 31.66
C MET A 211 -6.89 6.40 32.93
N ALA A 212 -6.19 5.47 33.57
CA ALA A 212 -5.39 5.73 34.79
C ALA A 212 -3.98 6.26 34.47
N LEU A 213 -3.55 6.35 33.20
CA LEU A 213 -2.24 6.89 32.86
C LEU A 213 -2.14 8.36 33.25
N PRO A 214 -1.00 8.79 33.83
CA PRO A 214 -0.75 10.20 34.09
C PRO A 214 -0.62 10.96 32.76
N PRO A 215 -0.92 12.26 32.72
CA PRO A 215 -0.99 13.07 31.50
C PRO A 215 0.23 12.96 30.60
N GLU A 216 1.43 12.94 31.18
CA GLU A 216 2.72 12.88 30.46
C GLU A 216 2.99 11.51 29.81
N ARG A 217 2.20 10.49 30.13
CA ARG A 217 2.28 9.14 29.57
C ARG A 217 1.07 8.77 28.72
N SER A 218 0.12 9.70 28.56
CA SER A 218 -1.16 9.45 27.88
C SER A 218 -1.23 10.17 26.53
N ASP A 219 -1.19 9.43 25.44
CA ASP A 219 -1.41 9.95 24.09
C ASP A 219 -2.76 10.68 24.01
N ASN A 220 -3.80 10.14 24.68
CA ASN A 220 -5.15 10.71 24.65
C ASN A 220 -5.23 12.08 25.34
N THR A 221 -4.45 12.33 26.39
CA THR A 221 -4.43 13.64 27.05
C THR A 221 -3.89 14.72 26.11
N GLY A 222 -2.76 14.45 25.46
CA GLY A 222 -2.19 15.38 24.46
C GLY A 222 -3.10 15.59 23.25
N ARG A 223 -3.76 14.52 22.78
CA ARG A 223 -4.74 14.56 21.70
C ARG A 223 -5.91 15.49 22.00
N VAL A 224 -6.57 15.27 23.13
CA VAL A 224 -7.74 16.08 23.54
C VAL A 224 -7.36 17.54 23.76
N ALA A 225 -6.25 17.82 24.45
CA ALA A 225 -5.77 19.19 24.63
C ALA A 225 -5.53 19.92 23.29
N ARG A 226 -4.99 19.19 22.31
CA ARG A 226 -4.73 19.75 20.96
C ARG A 226 -6.03 20.01 20.18
N ILE A 227 -7.02 19.11 20.31
CA ILE A 227 -8.36 19.29 19.73
C ILE A 227 -9.06 20.48 20.36
N ASP A 228 -9.03 20.61 21.67
CA ASP A 228 -9.62 21.76 22.38
C ASP A 228 -8.99 23.08 21.94
N ALA A 229 -7.66 23.13 21.81
CA ALA A 229 -6.96 24.33 21.35
C ALA A 229 -7.35 24.71 19.92
N PHE A 230 -7.51 23.73 19.02
CA PHE A 230 -7.98 23.98 17.66
C PHE A 230 -9.45 24.43 17.65
N ALA A 231 -10.31 23.73 18.38
CA ALA A 231 -11.73 24.05 18.48
C ALA A 231 -11.98 25.45 19.05
N ALA A 232 -11.22 25.88 20.05
CA ALA A 232 -11.33 27.22 20.62
C ALA A 232 -11.06 28.36 19.61
N GLN A 233 -10.29 28.09 18.58
CA GLN A 233 -9.95 29.04 17.53
C GLN A 233 -10.89 28.99 16.32
N HIS A 234 -11.56 27.85 16.06
CA HIS A 234 -12.23 27.58 14.80
C HIS A 234 -13.74 27.36 14.94
N LEU A 235 -14.21 26.91 16.11
CA LEU A 235 -15.63 26.63 16.33
C LEU A 235 -16.37 27.81 16.98
N PRO A 236 -17.66 27.99 16.69
CA PRO A 236 -18.53 28.89 17.43
C PRO A 236 -18.56 28.55 18.93
N SER A 237 -18.85 29.56 19.76
CA SER A 237 -19.02 29.36 21.20
C SER A 237 -20.14 28.36 21.48
N GLY A 238 -19.87 27.38 22.34
CA GLY A 238 -20.83 26.34 22.72
C GLY A 238 -20.88 25.11 21.81
N ALA A 239 -20.27 25.13 20.62
CA ALA A 239 -20.18 23.96 19.73
C ALA A 239 -19.19 22.93 20.31
N ARG A 240 -19.68 21.75 20.69
CA ARG A 240 -18.89 20.70 21.39
C ARG A 240 -19.46 19.30 21.15
N THR A 241 -19.87 18.99 19.90
CA THR A 241 -20.28 17.64 19.52
C THR A 241 -19.19 16.94 18.73
N VAL A 242 -18.90 15.67 19.04
CA VAL A 242 -17.86 14.89 18.35
C VAL A 242 -18.35 13.48 18.00
N LEU A 243 -18.11 13.05 16.76
CA LEU A 243 -18.27 11.68 16.30
C LEU A 243 -16.89 11.05 16.16
N ASP A 244 -16.68 9.88 16.77
CA ASP A 244 -15.45 9.10 16.65
C ASP A 244 -15.72 7.85 15.82
N ILE A 245 -15.07 7.76 14.65
CA ILE A 245 -15.21 6.64 13.71
C ILE A 245 -14.21 5.56 14.09
N GLY A 246 -14.67 4.31 14.24
CA GLY A 246 -13.81 3.22 14.72
C GLY A 246 -13.39 3.43 16.18
N SER A 247 -14.34 3.73 17.04
CA SER A 247 -14.08 4.20 18.42
C SER A 247 -13.40 3.18 19.34
N GLY A 248 -13.46 1.88 19.03
CA GLY A 248 -12.79 0.80 19.76
C GLY A 248 -12.99 0.86 21.26
N LEU A 249 -11.89 1.03 22.01
CA LEU A 249 -11.92 1.19 23.48
C LEU A 249 -12.55 2.49 23.99
N CYS A 250 -12.85 3.42 23.10
CA CYS A 250 -13.53 4.68 23.44
C CYS A 250 -12.84 5.57 24.47
N VAL A 251 -11.54 5.40 24.70
CA VAL A 251 -10.74 6.20 25.65
C VAL A 251 -10.74 7.67 25.23
N PHE A 252 -10.63 7.92 23.92
CA PHE A 252 -10.67 9.25 23.35
C PHE A 252 -11.97 9.99 23.70
N LEU A 253 -13.13 9.38 23.43
CA LEU A 253 -14.41 10.01 23.73
C LEU A 253 -14.66 10.17 25.24
N ALA A 254 -14.19 9.23 26.05
CA ALA A 254 -14.26 9.36 27.51
C ALA A 254 -13.49 10.60 28.01
N ARG A 255 -12.32 10.88 27.43
CA ARG A 255 -11.53 12.09 27.73
C ARG A 255 -12.18 13.34 27.15
N MET A 256 -12.71 13.30 25.91
CA MET A 256 -13.45 14.42 25.32
C MET A 256 -14.65 14.82 26.20
N LYS A 257 -15.38 13.85 26.73
CA LYS A 257 -16.50 14.08 27.66
C LYS A 257 -16.05 14.81 28.93
N GLN A 258 -14.88 14.46 29.50
CA GLN A 258 -14.31 15.17 30.65
C GLN A 258 -13.99 16.64 30.36
N HIS A 259 -13.79 16.98 29.08
CA HIS A 259 -13.55 18.32 28.56
C HIS A 259 -14.84 19.02 28.04
N GLY A 260 -16.01 18.46 28.36
CA GLY A 260 -17.31 19.08 28.05
C GLY A 260 -17.84 18.80 26.63
N TRP A 261 -17.26 17.82 25.90
CA TRP A 261 -17.76 17.40 24.60
C TRP A 261 -18.89 16.38 24.74
N SER A 262 -19.91 16.49 23.86
CA SER A 262 -20.92 15.45 23.67
C SER A 262 -20.44 14.47 22.60
N GLY A 263 -20.06 13.26 22.98
CA GLY A 263 -19.46 12.24 22.11
C GLY A 263 -20.46 11.21 21.62
N THR A 264 -20.29 10.82 20.36
CA THR A 264 -20.94 9.64 19.75
C THR A 264 -19.85 8.71 19.19
N ALA A 265 -19.92 7.45 19.56
CA ALA A 265 -19.04 6.39 19.04
C ALA A 265 -19.71 5.69 17.87
N LEU A 266 -19.01 5.51 16.75
CA LEU A 266 -19.39 4.63 15.65
C LEU A 266 -18.37 3.49 15.56
N ASP A 267 -18.84 2.24 15.66
CA ASP A 267 -17.97 1.08 15.55
C ASP A 267 -18.74 -0.11 14.94
N PRO A 268 -18.16 -0.90 14.04
CA PRO A 268 -18.81 -2.09 13.51
C PRO A 268 -18.96 -3.23 14.52
N ASP A 269 -18.11 -3.26 15.58
CA ASP A 269 -18.20 -4.28 16.63
C ASP A 269 -19.23 -3.89 17.70
N PRO A 270 -20.31 -4.68 17.88
CA PRO A 270 -21.34 -4.39 18.87
C PRO A 270 -20.80 -4.40 20.32
N ARG A 271 -19.66 -5.08 20.58
CA ARG A 271 -19.01 -5.08 21.90
C ARG A 271 -18.38 -3.71 22.19
N ALA A 272 -17.74 -3.09 21.19
CA ALA A 272 -17.19 -1.73 21.28
C ALA A 272 -18.30 -0.71 21.54
N VAL A 273 -19.43 -0.83 20.84
CA VAL A 273 -20.59 0.05 21.02
C VAL A 273 -21.21 -0.10 22.44
N ARG A 274 -21.33 -1.32 22.94
CA ARG A 274 -21.78 -1.57 24.31
C ARG A 274 -20.80 -0.97 25.31
N HIS A 275 -19.51 -1.18 25.13
CA HIS A 275 -18.45 -0.62 25.95
C HIS A 275 -18.48 0.92 25.97
N ALA A 276 -18.71 1.57 24.82
CA ALA A 276 -18.86 3.02 24.72
C ALA A 276 -20.00 3.55 25.62
N ARG A 277 -21.15 2.88 25.59
CA ARG A 277 -22.32 3.25 26.40
C ARG A 277 -22.11 3.00 27.90
N GLU A 278 -21.62 1.81 28.25
CA GLU A 278 -21.54 1.36 29.64
C GLU A 278 -20.31 1.90 30.39
N ARG A 279 -19.18 2.09 29.71
CA ARG A 279 -17.89 2.44 30.33
C ARG A 279 -17.47 3.87 30.05
N ALA A 280 -17.50 4.30 28.78
CA ALA A 280 -17.19 5.69 28.45
C ALA A 280 -18.38 6.63 28.74
N GLY A 281 -19.60 6.09 28.80
CA GLY A 281 -20.82 6.85 29.08
C GLY A 281 -21.15 7.85 27.97
N VAL A 282 -20.93 7.46 26.72
CA VAL A 282 -21.23 8.24 25.52
C VAL A 282 -22.27 7.51 24.65
N ALA A 283 -22.87 8.21 23.69
CA ALA A 283 -23.75 7.57 22.71
C ALA A 283 -22.94 6.61 21.84
N GLY A 284 -23.57 5.53 21.38
CA GLY A 284 -22.92 4.55 20.50
C GLY A 284 -23.86 4.08 19.40
N VAL A 285 -23.34 3.98 18.18
CA VAL A 285 -24.03 3.48 16.98
C VAL A 285 -23.22 2.30 16.44
N CYS A 286 -23.89 1.17 16.19
CA CYS A 286 -23.25 -0.01 15.62
C CYS A 286 -23.31 0.07 14.09
N GLY A 287 -22.16 0.02 13.43
CA GLY A 287 -22.06 0.08 11.99
C GLY A 287 -20.78 0.75 11.49
N SER A 288 -20.73 0.94 10.19
CA SER A 288 -19.65 1.63 9.46
C SER A 288 -20.21 2.71 8.56
N LEU A 289 -19.34 3.56 8.00
CA LEU A 289 -19.76 4.57 7.03
C LEU A 289 -19.90 3.97 5.61
N PRO A 290 -20.86 4.46 4.80
CA PRO A 290 -21.87 5.47 5.14
C PRO A 290 -22.95 4.92 6.07
N ASN A 291 -23.48 5.74 6.98
CA ASN A 291 -24.53 5.38 7.91
C ASN A 291 -25.59 6.50 7.99
N GLY A 292 -26.83 6.17 7.62
CA GLY A 292 -27.94 7.12 7.54
C GLY A 292 -28.56 7.53 8.88
N GLU A 293 -28.17 6.88 9.99
CA GLU A 293 -28.66 7.20 11.34
C GLU A 293 -27.88 8.35 12.01
N LEU A 294 -26.76 8.75 11.41
CA LEU A 294 -25.88 9.76 11.96
C LEU A 294 -26.33 11.18 11.55
N GLY A 295 -26.29 12.09 12.52
CA GLY A 295 -26.47 13.52 12.30
C GLY A 295 -25.19 14.23 11.88
N ARG A 296 -25.15 15.58 12.05
CA ARG A 296 -23.94 16.39 11.85
C ARG A 296 -23.29 16.73 13.19
N TYR A 297 -21.97 16.89 13.17
CA TYR A 297 -21.13 17.14 14.33
C TYR A 297 -20.20 18.33 14.11
N ASP A 298 -19.77 18.95 15.20
CA ASP A 298 -18.75 20.02 15.17
C ASP A 298 -17.35 19.44 14.87
N ALA A 299 -17.10 18.22 15.32
CA ALA A 299 -15.88 17.48 15.02
C ALA A 299 -16.21 16.03 14.63
N VAL A 300 -15.51 15.50 13.63
CA VAL A 300 -15.50 14.07 13.28
C VAL A 300 -14.06 13.58 13.39
N ALA A 301 -13.83 12.48 14.10
CA ALA A 301 -12.50 11.96 14.38
C ALA A 301 -12.25 10.60 13.72
N PHE A 302 -11.04 10.42 13.19
CA PHE A 302 -10.45 9.16 12.75
C PHE A 302 -9.14 8.96 13.51
N ASN A 303 -9.23 8.26 14.64
CA ASN A 303 -8.06 8.00 15.49
C ASN A 303 -7.46 6.64 15.18
N LYS A 304 -6.45 6.59 14.30
CA LYS A 304 -5.81 5.32 13.90
C LYS A 304 -6.81 4.35 13.25
N VAL A 305 -7.49 4.80 12.19
CA VAL A 305 -8.52 4.04 11.48
C VAL A 305 -8.22 3.94 9.99
N LEU A 306 -7.82 5.04 9.34
CA LEU A 306 -7.69 5.09 7.89
C LEU A 306 -6.51 4.23 7.37
N GLU A 307 -5.56 3.89 8.22
CA GLU A 307 -4.48 2.94 7.92
C GLU A 307 -4.95 1.50 7.80
N HIS A 308 -6.09 1.17 8.43
CA HIS A 308 -6.63 -0.18 8.47
C HIS A 308 -7.60 -0.50 7.34
N VAL A 309 -7.92 0.44 6.46
CA VAL A 309 -8.91 0.24 5.40
C VAL A 309 -8.28 0.23 4.01
N PRO A 310 -8.79 -0.59 3.08
CA PRO A 310 -8.27 -0.64 1.71
C PRO A 310 -8.42 0.69 0.94
N ASP A 311 -9.51 1.44 1.17
CA ASP A 311 -9.75 2.74 0.54
C ASP A 311 -9.95 3.85 1.58
N PRO A 312 -8.86 4.44 2.08
CA PRO A 312 -8.93 5.51 3.08
C PRO A 312 -9.51 6.82 2.51
N ILE A 313 -9.47 7.03 1.18
CA ILE A 313 -10.03 8.22 0.55
C ILE A 313 -11.55 8.16 0.59
N ALA A 314 -12.14 7.04 0.17
CA ALA A 314 -13.59 6.85 0.20
C ALA A 314 -14.12 6.94 1.64
N LEU A 315 -13.45 6.30 2.61
CA LEU A 315 -13.87 6.34 4.00
C LEU A 315 -13.82 7.77 4.57
N LEU A 316 -12.75 8.51 4.32
CA LEU A 316 -12.64 9.90 4.77
C LEU A 316 -13.68 10.80 4.08
N ALA A 317 -13.96 10.59 2.79
CA ALA A 317 -14.97 11.36 2.05
C ALA A 317 -16.39 11.19 2.63
N HIS A 318 -16.72 10.02 3.18
CA HIS A 318 -17.98 9.78 3.86
C HIS A 318 -18.19 10.63 5.13
N ALA A 319 -17.16 11.24 5.69
CA ALA A 319 -17.28 12.18 6.79
C ALA A 319 -17.82 13.55 6.34
N ARG A 320 -17.75 13.89 5.04
CA ARG A 320 -18.15 15.20 4.53
C ARG A 320 -19.58 15.62 4.90
N PRO A 321 -20.61 14.77 4.73
CA PRO A 321 -21.97 15.11 5.14
C PRO A 321 -22.19 15.12 6.66
N LEU A 322 -21.28 14.53 7.45
CA LEU A 322 -21.41 14.39 8.89
C LEU A 322 -20.77 15.55 9.69
N VAL A 323 -20.03 16.41 9.04
CA VAL A 323 -19.40 17.58 9.68
C VAL A 323 -20.14 18.86 9.30
N TYR A 324 -20.38 19.75 10.27
CA TYR A 324 -20.95 21.07 10.00
C TYR A 324 -20.01 21.92 9.13
N ASP A 325 -20.52 22.94 8.46
CA ASP A 325 -19.72 23.79 7.58
C ASP A 325 -18.65 24.58 8.35
N HIS A 326 -18.91 24.89 9.62
CA HIS A 326 -17.94 25.47 10.56
C HIS A 326 -17.08 24.42 11.29
N GLY A 327 -17.40 23.14 11.13
CA GLY A 327 -16.76 22.05 11.83
C GLY A 327 -15.44 21.62 11.20
N PHE A 328 -14.85 20.59 11.78
CA PHE A 328 -13.60 20.02 11.27
C PHE A 328 -13.55 18.50 11.40
N VAL A 329 -12.68 17.90 10.61
CA VAL A 329 -12.31 16.48 10.76
C VAL A 329 -10.93 16.40 11.37
N TYR A 330 -10.80 15.58 12.41
CA TYR A 330 -9.54 15.24 13.07
C TYR A 330 -9.06 13.89 12.59
N VAL A 331 -7.79 13.79 12.17
CA VAL A 331 -7.19 12.55 11.68
C VAL A 331 -5.87 12.29 12.40
N GLU A 332 -5.66 11.07 12.90
CA GLU A 332 -4.35 10.55 13.33
C GLU A 332 -3.99 9.30 12.56
N LEU A 333 -2.73 9.24 12.10
CA LEU A 333 -2.19 8.17 11.26
C LEU A 333 -0.75 7.85 11.66
N PRO A 334 -0.26 6.63 11.36
CA PRO A 334 1.15 6.31 11.55
C PRO A 334 2.04 7.10 10.59
N ASP A 335 3.14 7.70 11.11
CA ASP A 335 4.18 8.37 10.31
C ASP A 335 5.23 7.37 9.86
N GLY A 336 5.06 6.85 8.64
CA GLY A 336 5.99 5.89 8.05
C GLY A 336 7.36 6.47 7.70
N GLU A 337 7.45 7.77 7.39
CA GLU A 337 8.73 8.37 7.01
C GLU A 337 9.69 8.45 8.19
N VAL A 338 9.17 8.88 9.34
CA VAL A 338 10.00 9.00 10.55
C VAL A 338 10.25 7.63 11.16
N ALA A 339 9.25 6.78 11.27
CA ALA A 339 9.40 5.44 11.81
C ALA A 339 10.46 4.62 11.04
N ALA A 340 10.38 4.62 9.69
CA ALA A 340 11.36 3.91 8.86
C ALA A 340 12.78 4.44 9.01
N ARG A 341 12.94 5.77 9.11
CA ARG A 341 14.25 6.42 9.22
C ARG A 341 14.91 6.21 10.58
N GLU A 342 14.13 6.32 11.67
CA GLU A 342 14.67 6.31 13.02
C GLU A 342 14.86 4.89 13.58
N GLU A 343 13.91 3.99 13.34
CA GLU A 343 13.89 2.67 13.97
C GLU A 343 13.64 1.51 12.98
N GLY A 344 13.37 1.80 11.69
CA GLY A 344 13.20 0.81 10.63
C GLY A 344 11.81 0.17 10.60
N PHE A 345 11.69 -0.90 9.81
CA PHE A 345 10.41 -1.54 9.48
C PHE A 345 9.91 -2.56 10.51
N GLY A 346 10.63 -2.79 11.62
CA GLY A 346 10.17 -3.63 12.72
C GLY A 346 9.19 -2.97 13.67
N ARG A 347 8.85 -1.71 13.43
CA ARG A 347 7.99 -0.88 14.27
C ARG A 347 6.50 -1.18 14.08
N GLU A 348 5.71 -0.91 15.13
CA GLU A 348 4.25 -1.11 15.12
C GLU A 348 3.51 -0.30 14.04
N GLU A 349 4.09 0.81 13.55
CA GLU A 349 3.55 1.59 12.45
C GLU A 349 3.46 0.76 11.16
N PHE A 350 4.25 -0.31 11.03
CA PHE A 350 4.29 -1.18 9.87
C PHE A 350 3.73 -2.58 10.12
N PHE A 351 2.98 -2.80 11.19
CA PHE A 351 2.37 -4.11 11.47
C PHE A 351 1.33 -4.50 10.42
N VAL A 352 1.01 -5.78 10.35
CA VAL A 352 0.21 -6.39 9.28
C VAL A 352 -1.19 -5.79 9.14
N GLU A 353 -1.77 -5.28 10.22
CA GLU A 353 -3.08 -4.63 10.23
C GLU A 353 -3.11 -3.27 9.52
N HIS A 354 -1.94 -2.68 9.21
CA HIS A 354 -1.84 -1.42 8.49
C HIS A 354 -1.66 -1.66 6.99
N PHE A 355 -2.73 -1.47 6.21
CA PHE A 355 -2.63 -1.45 4.74
C PHE A 355 -1.87 -0.22 4.24
N HIS A 356 -1.99 0.89 4.96
CA HIS A 356 -1.42 2.18 4.61
C HIS A 356 -0.58 2.74 5.75
N VAL A 357 0.64 3.20 5.44
CA VAL A 357 1.45 3.98 6.38
C VAL A 357 1.84 5.28 5.71
N PHE A 358 1.55 6.39 6.36
CA PHE A 358 1.48 7.68 5.71
C PHE A 358 2.79 8.46 5.77
N SER A 359 2.93 9.41 4.84
CA SER A 359 3.86 10.53 4.85
C SER A 359 3.09 11.84 5.00
N LEU A 360 3.75 12.95 5.30
CA LEU A 360 3.11 14.28 5.28
C LEU A 360 2.44 14.57 3.93
N ALA A 361 3.15 14.25 2.83
CA ALA A 361 2.64 14.50 1.49
C ALA A 361 1.42 13.62 1.18
N SER A 362 1.42 12.34 1.56
CA SER A 362 0.29 11.46 1.30
C SER A 362 -0.94 11.82 2.14
N LEU A 363 -0.77 12.27 3.38
CA LEU A 363 -1.86 12.76 4.21
C LEU A 363 -2.50 14.04 3.62
N ALA A 364 -1.69 14.98 3.12
CA ALA A 364 -2.21 16.16 2.44
C ALA A 364 -3.03 15.80 1.20
N ARG A 365 -2.54 14.83 0.40
CA ARG A 365 -3.27 14.34 -0.79
C ARG A 365 -4.53 13.54 -0.44
N LEU A 366 -4.48 12.75 0.64
CA LEU A 366 -5.66 12.06 1.17
C LEU A 366 -6.77 13.07 1.49
N ALA A 367 -6.44 14.12 2.24
CA ALA A 367 -7.39 15.18 2.60
C ALA A 367 -7.99 15.87 1.36
N GLU A 368 -7.13 16.26 0.42
CA GLU A 368 -7.55 16.93 -0.81
C GLU A 368 -8.51 16.08 -1.64
N ARG A 369 -8.18 14.81 -1.85
CA ARG A 369 -8.98 13.87 -2.65
C ARG A 369 -10.29 13.48 -1.98
N ALA A 370 -10.32 13.49 -0.65
CA ALA A 370 -11.55 13.27 0.12
C ALA A 370 -12.44 14.52 0.22
N GLY A 371 -12.08 15.64 -0.42
CA GLY A 371 -12.88 16.87 -0.43
C GLY A 371 -12.66 17.77 0.77
N PHE A 372 -11.51 17.68 1.41
CA PHE A 372 -11.12 18.51 2.56
C PHE A 372 -9.91 19.39 2.26
N GLU A 373 -9.77 20.45 3.03
CA GLU A 373 -8.58 21.29 3.09
C GLU A 373 -7.85 21.01 4.42
N ALA A 374 -6.58 20.68 4.36
CA ALA A 374 -5.77 20.51 5.56
C ALA A 374 -5.38 21.89 6.11
N ARG A 375 -5.92 22.26 7.28
CA ARG A 375 -5.58 23.49 7.98
C ARG A 375 -4.28 23.36 8.75
N VAL A 376 -4.06 22.20 9.31
CA VAL A 376 -2.85 21.86 10.08
C VAL A 376 -2.48 20.41 9.78
N ILE A 377 -1.20 20.16 9.58
CA ILE A 377 -0.61 18.82 9.61
C ILE A 377 0.61 18.88 10.51
N GLU A 378 0.67 17.99 11.49
CA GLU A 378 1.72 17.92 12.51
C GLU A 378 2.36 16.54 12.53
N ARG A 379 3.66 16.50 12.83
CA ARG A 379 4.39 15.30 13.22
C ARG A 379 4.64 15.31 14.71
N LEU A 380 4.47 14.17 15.36
CA LEU A 380 4.81 14.04 16.76
C LEU A 380 5.29 12.62 17.07
N ARG A 381 6.05 12.51 18.13
CA ARG A 381 6.29 11.26 18.83
C ARG A 381 5.40 11.24 20.05
N GLU A 382 4.48 10.28 20.10
CA GLU A 382 3.55 10.14 21.21
C GLU A 382 4.27 9.75 22.51
N PRO A 383 3.71 10.03 23.70
CA PRO A 383 4.21 9.51 24.96
C PRO A 383 4.38 7.99 25.01
N SER A 384 3.58 7.25 24.24
CA SER A 384 3.73 5.79 24.05
C SER A 384 4.95 5.41 23.19
N GLY A 385 5.59 6.37 22.53
CA GLY A 385 6.71 6.16 21.62
C GLY A 385 6.31 6.01 20.15
N LYS A 386 5.02 6.06 19.81
CA LYS A 386 4.52 5.97 18.42
C LYS A 386 4.88 7.20 17.61
N TYR A 387 5.24 6.98 16.36
CA TYR A 387 5.40 8.05 15.36
C TYR A 387 4.05 8.33 14.70
N THR A 388 3.55 9.54 14.87
CA THR A 388 2.18 9.91 14.50
C THR A 388 2.16 11.15 13.60
N LEU A 389 1.33 11.10 12.56
CA LEU A 389 0.84 12.25 11.82
C LEU A 389 -0.53 12.65 12.38
N ARG A 390 -0.73 13.93 12.58
CA ARG A 390 -1.99 14.51 13.05
C ARG A 390 -2.43 15.59 12.08
N ALA A 391 -3.72 15.63 11.73
CA ALA A 391 -4.27 16.66 10.87
C ALA A 391 -5.62 17.19 11.37
N PHE A 392 -5.85 18.49 11.12
CA PHE A 392 -7.13 19.15 11.23
C PHE A 392 -7.58 19.58 9.83
N LEU A 393 -8.71 19.06 9.41
CA LEU A 393 -9.22 19.21 8.06
C LEU A 393 -10.57 19.97 8.10
N THR A 394 -10.78 20.91 7.19
CA THR A 394 -12.08 21.57 7.03
C THR A 394 -12.70 21.19 5.69
N PRO A 395 -14.05 21.13 5.62
CA PRO A 395 -14.71 20.90 4.34
C PRO A 395 -14.26 21.92 3.29
N ARG A 396 -13.88 21.45 2.09
CA ARG A 396 -13.66 22.38 0.97
C ARG A 396 -14.97 23.00 0.54
N THR A 397 -15.00 24.32 0.43
CA THR A 397 -16.08 25.01 -0.24
C THR A 397 -15.98 24.71 -1.73
N MET A 398 -17.01 24.09 -2.31
CA MET A 398 -17.07 23.95 -3.77
C MET A 398 -17.24 25.36 -4.35
N ALA A 399 -16.27 25.79 -5.15
CA ALA A 399 -16.33 27.04 -5.89
C ALA A 399 -17.31 26.92 -7.05
#